data_f7d98a81ef1dec84d3ce2aaa8117b91b
#
_entry.id   f7d98a81ef1dec84d3ce2aaa8117b91b
#
_cell.length_a   1.000
_cell.length_b   1.000
_cell.length_c   1.000
_cell.angle_alpha   90.00
_cell.angle_beta   90.00
_cell.angle_gamma   90.00
#
_symmetry.space_group_name_H-M   'P 1'
#
loop_
_entity.id
_entity.type
_entity.pdbx_description
1 polymer ?
#
loop_
_entity_poly.entity_id
_entity_poly.type
_entity_poly.pdbx_seq_one_letter_code
_entity_poly.pdbx_strand_id
1 'polypeptide(L)'
;LNAFIDHIHPLDIFAHLIVGAEGTLAFFSEVVLDTIDDPPLKTMGLVLFDSVASSMAALPVLVNEGADAVEMLDDASLRTAQYLNNPPYDPHQIADNSAALSFEFQKHHVNEIEHLTQSIPHALTLMGGHLPLGMISDDAQRLQLWNIRKGLYPTVGSMRKKGTSVITEDLCYDYRDLPKVVNELKLICHQWEYDDAVIFGHAKDGN
;
A
#
# COMPACT_ATOMS: atom_id res chain seq x y z
N LEU A 1 -13.46 -18.24 -6.38
CA LEU A 1 -14.47 -19.31 -6.13
C LEU A 1 -15.44 -18.97 -4.99
N ASN A 2 -15.10 -18.00 -4.13
CA ASN A 2 -15.95 -17.57 -3.01
C ASN A 2 -17.32 -17.06 -3.48
N ALA A 3 -17.42 -16.50 -4.68
CA ALA A 3 -18.68 -16.05 -5.25
C ALA A 3 -19.78 -17.13 -5.23
N PHE A 4 -19.42 -18.41 -5.34
CA PHE A 4 -20.38 -19.52 -5.27
C PHE A 4 -20.77 -19.92 -3.83
N ILE A 5 -20.02 -19.45 -2.85
CA ILE A 5 -20.26 -19.70 -1.43
C ILE A 5 -21.06 -18.55 -0.83
N ASP A 6 -20.67 -17.32 -1.19
CA ASP A 6 -21.18 -16.10 -0.58
C ASP A 6 -22.49 -15.62 -1.20
N HIS A 7 -22.79 -16.02 -2.44
CA HIS A 7 -23.97 -15.58 -3.17
C HIS A 7 -24.83 -16.77 -3.64
N ILE A 8 -26.15 -16.58 -3.63
CA ILE A 8 -27.13 -17.60 -4.05
C ILE A 8 -27.69 -17.25 -5.43
N HIS A 9 -27.90 -15.96 -5.70
CA HIS A 9 -28.50 -15.52 -6.94
C HIS A 9 -27.48 -15.59 -8.11
N PRO A 10 -27.80 -16.20 -9.26
CA PRO A 10 -26.85 -16.39 -10.36
C PRO A 10 -26.22 -15.09 -10.88
N LEU A 11 -26.95 -13.97 -10.90
CA LEU A 11 -26.40 -12.67 -11.34
C LEU A 11 -25.38 -12.13 -10.36
N ASP A 12 -25.60 -12.31 -9.06
CA ASP A 12 -24.65 -11.87 -8.03
C ASP A 12 -23.38 -12.74 -8.08
N ILE A 13 -23.54 -14.06 -8.25
CA ILE A 13 -22.42 -14.98 -8.46
C ILE A 13 -21.61 -14.52 -9.68
N PHE A 14 -22.28 -14.27 -10.80
CA PHE A 14 -21.63 -13.85 -12.03
C PHE A 14 -20.90 -12.51 -11.85
N ALA A 15 -21.57 -11.51 -11.26
CA ALA A 15 -20.97 -10.21 -11.01
C ALA A 15 -19.67 -10.32 -10.16
N HIS A 16 -19.70 -11.13 -9.11
CA HIS A 16 -18.53 -11.31 -8.22
C HIS A 16 -17.45 -12.22 -8.81
N LEU A 17 -17.78 -13.08 -9.78
CA LEU A 17 -16.77 -13.86 -10.51
C LEU A 17 -15.94 -13.00 -11.47
N ILE A 18 -16.54 -11.94 -12.03
CA ILE A 18 -15.86 -11.08 -12.99
C ILE A 18 -15.08 -9.95 -12.34
N VAL A 19 -15.33 -9.64 -11.05
CA VAL A 19 -14.49 -8.74 -10.26
C VAL A 19 -13.11 -9.37 -10.06
N GLY A 20 -12.04 -8.65 -10.39
CA GLY A 20 -10.68 -9.17 -10.33
C GLY A 20 -10.28 -10.10 -11.48
N ALA A 21 -11.13 -10.28 -12.50
CA ALA A 21 -10.83 -11.11 -13.66
C ALA A 21 -9.84 -10.48 -14.65
N GLU A 22 -9.46 -9.22 -14.47
CA GLU A 22 -8.50 -8.48 -15.31
C GLU A 22 -8.79 -8.57 -16.82
N GLY A 23 -10.08 -8.59 -17.18
CA GLY A 23 -10.52 -8.71 -18.58
C GLY A 23 -10.38 -10.11 -19.18
N THR A 24 -10.05 -11.13 -18.40
CA THR A 24 -9.84 -12.50 -18.91
C THR A 24 -11.13 -13.31 -19.06
N LEU A 25 -12.19 -12.97 -18.31
CA LEU A 25 -13.44 -13.72 -18.27
C LEU A 25 -14.56 -13.07 -19.08
N ALA A 26 -14.55 -11.74 -19.24
CA ALA A 26 -15.61 -11.03 -19.95
C ALA A 26 -15.10 -9.68 -20.51
N PHE A 27 -15.81 -9.17 -21.53
CA PHE A 27 -15.71 -7.79 -21.97
C PHE A 27 -16.80 -6.96 -21.29
N PHE A 28 -16.40 -5.86 -20.63
CA PHE A 28 -17.33 -4.95 -19.98
C PHE A 28 -17.65 -3.79 -20.91
N SER A 29 -18.90 -3.68 -21.34
CA SER A 29 -19.39 -2.54 -22.13
C SER A 29 -19.87 -1.39 -21.24
N GLU A 30 -20.37 -1.72 -20.05
CA GLU A 30 -20.91 -0.75 -19.09
C GLU A 30 -20.81 -1.32 -17.69
N VAL A 31 -20.51 -0.45 -16.73
CA VAL A 31 -20.46 -0.78 -15.30
C VAL A 31 -21.20 0.31 -14.52
N VAL A 32 -22.05 -0.10 -13.60
CA VAL A 32 -22.69 0.80 -12.60
C VAL A 32 -21.99 0.57 -11.27
N LEU A 33 -21.41 1.64 -10.72
CA LEU A 33 -20.67 1.60 -9.47
C LEU A 33 -21.39 2.43 -8.40
N ASP A 34 -21.40 1.94 -7.19
CA ASP A 34 -21.75 2.75 -6.04
C ASP A 34 -20.62 3.75 -5.76
N THR A 35 -20.98 4.94 -5.28
CA THR A 35 -20.01 5.96 -4.88
C THR A 35 -19.83 5.93 -3.37
N ILE A 36 -18.63 6.26 -2.95
CA ILE A 36 -18.32 6.55 -1.54
C ILE A 36 -18.22 8.06 -1.33
N ASP A 37 -18.37 8.49 -0.09
CA ASP A 37 -18.17 9.89 0.28
C ASP A 37 -16.70 10.31 0.04
N ASP A 38 -16.49 11.56 -0.34
CA ASP A 38 -15.16 12.15 -0.54
C ASP A 38 -14.98 13.34 0.43
N PRO A 39 -14.56 13.08 1.68
CA PRO A 39 -14.38 14.12 2.67
C PRO A 39 -13.39 15.19 2.21
N PRO A 40 -13.66 16.48 2.43
CA PRO A 40 -12.87 17.57 1.87
C PRO A 40 -11.51 17.76 2.55
N LEU A 41 -11.38 17.30 3.79
CA LEU A 41 -10.14 17.48 4.55
C LEU A 41 -9.34 16.18 4.51
N LYS A 42 -8.12 16.26 3.98
CA LYS A 42 -7.25 15.10 3.82
C LYS A 42 -5.88 15.38 4.41
N THR A 43 -5.33 14.40 5.11
CA THR A 43 -3.94 14.43 5.58
C THR A 43 -3.28 13.09 5.33
N MET A 44 -2.01 13.11 4.99
CA MET A 44 -1.24 11.93 4.61
C MET A 44 0.10 11.92 5.34
N GLY A 45 0.65 10.73 5.59
CA GLY A 45 2.00 10.57 6.11
C GLY A 45 2.72 9.41 5.44
N LEU A 46 4.05 9.46 5.52
CA LEU A 46 4.94 8.35 5.21
C LEU A 46 5.79 8.10 6.45
N VAL A 47 5.75 6.88 6.97
CA VAL A 47 6.55 6.47 8.11
C VAL A 47 7.47 5.32 7.72
N LEU A 48 8.76 5.47 8.02
CA LEU A 48 9.80 4.48 7.79
C LEU A 48 10.05 3.66 9.07
N PHE A 49 10.28 2.37 8.91
CA PHE A 49 10.64 1.43 9.97
C PHE A 49 11.84 0.59 9.57
N ASP A 50 12.60 0.13 10.57
CA ASP A 50 13.77 -0.72 10.35
C ASP A 50 13.42 -2.15 9.88
N SER A 51 12.15 -2.54 9.95
CA SER A 51 11.69 -3.85 9.49
C SER A 51 10.23 -3.88 9.09
N VAL A 52 9.87 -4.85 8.24
CA VAL A 52 8.48 -5.17 7.92
C VAL A 52 7.69 -5.51 9.19
N ALA A 53 8.28 -6.26 10.11
CA ALA A 53 7.61 -6.63 11.36
C ALA A 53 7.23 -5.39 12.19
N SER A 54 8.15 -4.41 12.32
CA SER A 54 7.89 -3.16 13.04
C SER A 54 6.82 -2.32 12.34
N SER A 55 6.87 -2.23 11.00
CA SER A 55 5.85 -1.48 10.25
C SER A 55 4.46 -2.11 10.40
N MET A 56 4.36 -3.42 10.32
CA MET A 56 3.08 -4.12 10.50
C MET A 56 2.57 -4.09 11.95
N ALA A 57 3.45 -4.04 12.95
CA ALA A 57 3.05 -3.83 14.33
C ALA A 57 2.42 -2.44 14.56
N ALA A 58 2.79 -1.45 13.74
CA ALA A 58 2.21 -0.11 13.77
C ALA A 58 0.89 0.03 12.99
N LEU A 59 0.60 -0.89 12.06
CA LEU A 59 -0.60 -0.87 11.24
C LEU A 59 -1.92 -0.75 12.05
N PRO A 60 -2.13 -1.50 13.15
CA PRO A 60 -3.34 -1.36 13.95
C PRO A 60 -3.59 0.04 14.50
N VAL A 61 -2.55 0.84 14.74
CA VAL A 61 -2.71 2.24 15.18
C VAL A 61 -3.43 3.04 14.10
N LEU A 62 -2.99 2.92 12.85
CA LEU A 62 -3.59 3.62 11.71
C LEU A 62 -5.02 3.14 11.42
N VAL A 63 -5.22 1.82 11.46
CA VAL A 63 -6.53 1.20 11.21
C VAL A 63 -7.56 1.60 12.28
N ASN A 64 -7.17 1.57 13.57
CA ASN A 64 -8.05 1.93 14.67
C ASN A 64 -8.43 3.42 14.70
N GLU A 65 -7.55 4.29 14.22
CA GLU A 65 -7.83 5.72 14.05
C GLU A 65 -8.59 6.03 12.76
N GLY A 66 -8.98 4.99 12.02
CA GLY A 66 -9.81 5.11 10.82
C GLY A 66 -9.08 5.70 9.63
N ALA A 67 -7.87 5.22 9.36
CA ALA A 67 -7.16 5.53 8.11
C ALA A 67 -7.97 5.02 6.90
N ASP A 68 -8.13 5.87 5.90
CA ASP A 68 -8.85 5.55 4.68
C ASP A 68 -8.02 4.67 3.76
N ALA A 69 -6.71 4.90 3.71
CA ALA A 69 -5.74 4.08 3.01
C ALA A 69 -4.49 3.85 3.85
N VAL A 70 -3.92 2.65 3.79
CA VAL A 70 -2.58 2.34 4.31
C VAL A 70 -1.88 1.41 3.32
N GLU A 71 -0.79 1.91 2.74
CA GLU A 71 0.04 1.19 1.78
C GLU A 71 1.35 0.77 2.44
N MET A 72 1.73 -0.49 2.29
CA MET A 72 3.04 -0.98 2.68
C MET A 72 4.00 -0.95 1.49
N LEU A 73 5.25 -0.59 1.75
CA LEU A 73 6.37 -0.55 0.81
C LEU A 73 7.55 -1.24 1.47
N ASP A 74 8.07 -2.29 0.86
CA ASP A 74 9.30 -2.93 1.36
C ASP A 74 10.56 -2.16 0.97
N ASP A 75 11.72 -2.60 1.44
CA ASP A 75 13.01 -1.96 1.17
C ASP A 75 13.36 -1.90 -0.32
N ALA A 76 13.02 -2.91 -1.10
CA ALA A 76 13.23 -2.92 -2.55
C ALA A 76 12.34 -1.87 -3.24
N SER A 77 11.07 -1.78 -2.83
CA SER A 77 10.15 -0.74 -3.30
C SER A 77 10.64 0.66 -2.95
N LEU A 78 11.13 0.86 -1.72
CA LEU A 78 11.66 2.15 -1.26
C LEU A 78 12.91 2.58 -2.04
N ARG A 79 13.83 1.65 -2.32
CA ARG A 79 15.01 1.94 -3.15
C ARG A 79 14.66 2.26 -4.60
N THR A 80 13.57 1.69 -5.12
CA THR A 80 13.07 1.97 -6.47
C THR A 80 12.69 3.45 -6.63
N ALA A 81 12.36 4.16 -5.55
CA ALA A 81 12.06 5.60 -5.57
C ALA A 81 13.24 6.48 -6.02
N GLN A 82 14.48 5.97 -6.10
CA GLN A 82 15.63 6.69 -6.70
C GLN A 82 15.38 7.09 -8.17
N TYR A 83 14.49 6.40 -8.87
CA TYR A 83 14.11 6.68 -10.25
C TYR A 83 12.92 7.62 -10.38
N LEU A 84 12.35 8.03 -9.23
CA LEU A 84 11.25 8.97 -9.16
C LEU A 84 11.76 10.37 -8.81
N ASN A 85 11.01 11.39 -9.19
CA ASN A 85 11.39 12.76 -8.91
C ASN A 85 11.20 13.08 -7.42
N ASN A 86 12.31 13.43 -6.75
CA ASN A 86 12.34 14.01 -5.42
C ASN A 86 11.58 13.20 -4.33
N PRO A 87 12.00 11.98 -4.02
CA PRO A 87 11.43 11.24 -2.91
C PRO A 87 11.68 11.97 -1.57
N PRO A 88 10.79 11.83 -0.58
CA PRO A 88 10.90 12.54 0.70
C PRO A 88 11.93 11.92 1.68
N TYR A 89 12.70 10.97 1.22
CA TYR A 89 13.78 10.28 1.93
C TYR A 89 14.92 9.99 0.94
N ASP A 90 16.10 9.65 1.46
CA ASP A 90 17.22 9.22 0.62
C ASP A 90 17.12 7.71 0.32
N PRO A 91 16.80 7.28 -0.92
CA PRO A 91 16.66 5.87 -1.27
C PRO A 91 17.96 5.06 -1.09
N HIS A 92 19.13 5.72 -1.12
CA HIS A 92 20.43 5.06 -0.94
C HIS A 92 20.74 4.73 0.54
N GLN A 93 19.98 5.32 1.47
CA GLN A 93 20.12 5.06 2.92
C GLN A 93 19.11 4.04 3.45
N ILE A 94 18.26 3.48 2.59
CA ILE A 94 17.31 2.44 2.98
C ILE A 94 18.07 1.15 3.28
N ALA A 95 18.05 0.74 4.54
CA ALA A 95 18.65 -0.52 4.99
C ALA A 95 17.85 -1.73 4.49
N ASP A 96 18.52 -2.88 4.46
CA ASP A 96 17.87 -4.14 4.12
C ASP A 96 16.78 -4.47 5.16
N ASN A 97 15.68 -5.04 4.69
CA ASN A 97 14.47 -5.36 5.45
C ASN A 97 13.67 -4.16 6.00
N SER A 98 14.10 -2.92 5.76
CA SER A 98 13.27 -1.75 6.08
C SER A 98 11.91 -1.82 5.38
N ALA A 99 10.94 -1.14 5.93
CA ALA A 99 9.65 -0.98 5.30
C ALA A 99 9.05 0.39 5.63
N ALA A 100 8.10 0.83 4.83
CA ALA A 100 7.32 2.02 5.12
C ALA A 100 5.82 1.74 5.10
N LEU A 101 5.07 2.54 5.85
CA LEU A 101 3.65 2.72 5.67
C LEU A 101 3.39 4.13 5.14
N SER A 102 2.73 4.20 3.99
CA SER A 102 2.13 5.43 3.47
C SER A 102 0.65 5.37 3.78
N PHE A 103 0.10 6.40 4.42
CA PHE A 103 -1.26 6.36 4.91
C PHE A 103 -1.98 7.69 4.70
N GLU A 104 -3.30 7.64 4.52
CA GLU A 104 -4.16 8.82 4.34
C GLU A 104 -5.37 8.74 5.26
N PHE A 105 -5.73 9.89 5.83
CA PHE A 105 -6.97 10.13 6.55
C PHE A 105 -7.80 11.16 5.81
N GLN A 106 -9.11 10.92 5.71
CA GLN A 106 -10.08 11.82 5.09
C GLN A 106 -11.19 12.10 6.11
N LYS A 107 -11.45 13.37 6.41
CA LYS A 107 -12.40 13.79 7.47
C LYS A 107 -13.25 14.98 7.02
N HIS A 108 -14.39 15.15 7.67
CA HIS A 108 -15.29 16.29 7.44
C HIS A 108 -14.97 17.48 8.34
N HIS A 109 -14.38 17.26 9.50
CA HIS A 109 -14.19 18.30 10.50
C HIS A 109 -12.72 18.57 10.77
N VAL A 110 -12.36 19.85 10.91
CA VAL A 110 -10.99 20.31 11.12
C VAL A 110 -10.39 19.74 12.41
N ASN A 111 -11.17 19.66 13.47
CA ASN A 111 -10.71 19.13 14.77
C ASN A 111 -10.28 17.68 14.71
N GLU A 112 -10.86 16.87 13.80
CA GLU A 112 -10.44 15.48 13.59
C GLU A 112 -9.06 15.43 12.94
N ILE A 113 -8.83 16.25 11.91
CA ILE A 113 -7.51 16.36 11.25
C ILE A 113 -6.44 16.89 12.22
N GLU A 114 -6.77 17.91 13.02
CA GLU A 114 -5.85 18.47 14.04
C GLU A 114 -5.46 17.40 15.07
N HIS A 115 -6.44 16.64 15.56
CA HIS A 115 -6.18 15.52 16.47
C HIS A 115 -5.22 14.48 15.84
N LEU A 116 -5.52 13.99 14.65
CA LEU A 116 -4.72 13.00 13.94
C LEU A 116 -3.30 13.51 13.64
N THR A 117 -3.17 14.78 13.27
CA THR A 117 -1.87 15.41 12.98
C THR A 117 -0.95 15.43 14.21
N GLN A 118 -1.51 15.48 15.41
CA GLN A 118 -0.76 15.45 16.66
C GLN A 118 -0.55 14.03 17.20
N SER A 119 -1.59 13.21 17.21
CA SER A 119 -1.58 11.88 17.86
C SER A 119 -0.81 10.84 17.06
N ILE A 120 -1.01 10.78 15.74
CA ILE A 120 -0.43 9.75 14.89
C ILE A 120 1.10 9.78 14.85
N PRO A 121 1.77 10.95 14.58
CA PRO A 121 3.24 10.99 14.59
C PRO A 121 3.84 10.58 15.93
N HIS A 122 3.22 10.99 17.04
CA HIS A 122 3.67 10.61 18.37
C HIS A 122 3.57 9.09 18.59
N ALA A 123 2.42 8.48 18.28
CA ALA A 123 2.21 7.05 18.44
C ALA A 123 3.18 6.23 17.58
N LEU A 124 3.35 6.60 16.31
CA LEU A 124 4.24 5.89 15.39
C LEU A 124 5.72 6.03 15.81
N THR A 125 6.13 7.20 16.29
CA THR A 125 7.51 7.42 16.80
C THR A 125 7.80 6.56 18.02
N LEU A 126 6.85 6.39 18.95
CA LEU A 126 6.99 5.49 20.09
C LEU A 126 7.17 4.02 19.68
N MET A 127 6.72 3.65 18.49
CA MET A 127 6.89 2.32 17.90
C MET A 127 8.16 2.19 17.02
N GLY A 128 9.03 3.18 17.04
CA GLY A 128 10.27 3.19 16.27
C GLY A 128 10.12 3.72 14.83
N GLY A 129 8.96 4.29 14.50
CA GLY A 129 8.73 4.90 13.21
C GLY A 129 9.39 6.25 13.05
N HIS A 130 9.89 6.55 11.87
CA HIS A 130 10.42 7.85 11.47
C HIS A 130 9.58 8.45 10.35
N LEU A 131 9.01 9.64 10.60
CA LEU A 131 8.22 10.38 9.61
C LEU A 131 9.06 11.53 9.04
N PRO A 132 9.64 11.39 7.84
CA PRO A 132 10.56 12.39 7.28
C PRO A 132 9.89 13.74 6.97
N LEU A 133 8.59 13.75 6.74
CA LEU A 133 7.80 14.95 6.41
C LEU A 133 6.73 15.29 7.47
N GLY A 134 6.58 14.46 8.51
CA GLY A 134 5.43 14.56 9.41
C GLY A 134 4.10 14.24 8.69
N MET A 135 3.03 14.90 9.12
CA MET A 135 1.72 14.83 8.46
C MET A 135 1.56 15.96 7.44
N ILE A 136 1.03 15.65 6.28
CA ILE A 136 0.94 16.54 5.12
C ILE A 136 -0.53 16.70 4.73
N SER A 137 -0.99 17.95 4.68
CA SER A 137 -2.36 18.29 4.20
C SER A 137 -2.35 19.07 2.89
N ASP A 138 -1.18 19.55 2.43
CA ASP A 138 -1.05 20.23 1.13
C ASP A 138 -1.25 19.24 -0.03
N ASP A 139 -2.13 19.59 -0.96
CA ASP A 139 -2.54 18.71 -2.06
C ASP A 139 -1.38 18.33 -2.98
N ALA A 140 -0.45 19.24 -3.25
CA ALA A 140 0.69 18.97 -4.13
C ALA A 140 1.67 18.00 -3.49
N GLN A 141 1.92 18.14 -2.19
CA GLN A 141 2.78 17.24 -1.43
C GLN A 141 2.13 15.87 -1.25
N ARG A 142 0.82 15.79 -0.98
CA ARG A 142 0.09 14.52 -0.92
C ARG A 142 0.14 13.80 -2.26
N LEU A 143 -0.08 14.52 -3.37
CA LEU A 143 0.03 13.95 -4.72
C LEU A 143 1.44 13.40 -4.98
N GLN A 144 2.49 14.07 -4.49
CA GLN A 144 3.87 13.58 -4.60
C GLN A 144 4.05 12.23 -3.89
N LEU A 145 3.52 12.04 -2.67
CA LEU A 145 3.57 10.77 -1.97
C LEU A 145 2.79 9.67 -2.74
N TRP A 146 1.60 9.99 -3.21
CA TRP A 146 0.82 9.06 -4.04
C TRP A 146 1.54 8.68 -5.34
N ASN A 147 2.29 9.59 -5.95
CA ASN A 147 3.05 9.32 -7.16
C ASN A 147 4.21 8.34 -6.92
N ILE A 148 4.78 8.30 -5.72
CA ILE A 148 5.75 7.27 -5.34
C ILE A 148 5.09 5.89 -5.47
N ARG A 149 3.95 5.68 -4.82
CA ARG A 149 3.21 4.42 -4.87
C ARG A 149 2.79 4.04 -6.30
N LYS A 150 2.16 4.97 -7.03
CA LYS A 150 1.70 4.76 -8.40
C LYS A 150 2.84 4.53 -9.39
N GLY A 151 4.01 5.09 -9.12
CA GLY A 151 5.19 4.97 -9.96
C GLY A 151 5.94 3.64 -9.82
N LEU A 152 5.69 2.85 -8.78
CA LEU A 152 6.45 1.62 -8.53
C LEU A 152 6.34 0.61 -9.68
N TYR A 153 5.14 0.20 -10.04
CA TYR A 153 4.94 -0.80 -11.08
C TYR A 153 5.52 -0.39 -12.46
N PRO A 154 5.24 0.81 -12.98
CA PRO A 154 5.87 1.27 -14.22
C PRO A 154 7.41 1.32 -14.14
N THR A 155 7.95 1.72 -12.99
CA THR A 155 9.42 1.82 -12.79
C THR A 155 10.05 0.43 -12.82
N VAL A 156 9.53 -0.53 -12.05
CA VAL A 156 9.99 -1.93 -12.08
C VAL A 156 9.90 -2.48 -13.51
N GLY A 157 8.80 -2.21 -14.21
CA GLY A 157 8.62 -2.60 -15.60
C GLY A 157 9.68 -2.03 -16.54
N SER A 158 10.13 -0.80 -16.31
CA SER A 158 11.16 -0.15 -17.12
C SER A 158 12.57 -0.66 -16.84
N MET A 159 12.82 -1.14 -15.61
CA MET A 159 14.14 -1.61 -15.16
C MET A 159 14.42 -3.08 -15.50
N ARG A 160 13.40 -3.84 -15.86
CA ARG A 160 13.54 -5.27 -16.13
C ARG A 160 14.57 -5.57 -17.22
N LYS A 161 15.22 -6.72 -17.14
CA LYS A 161 16.15 -7.21 -18.16
C LYS A 161 15.44 -7.32 -19.52
N LYS A 162 16.11 -6.92 -20.59
CA LYS A 162 15.55 -7.02 -21.94
C LYS A 162 15.19 -8.48 -22.28
N GLY A 163 13.96 -8.69 -22.75
CA GLY A 163 13.45 -10.02 -23.10
C GLY A 163 12.75 -10.74 -21.93
N THR A 164 12.57 -10.07 -20.79
CA THR A 164 11.78 -10.58 -19.67
C THR A 164 10.43 -9.85 -19.54
N SER A 165 9.51 -10.46 -18.82
CA SER A 165 8.25 -9.82 -18.42
C SER A 165 8.24 -9.54 -16.93
N VAL A 166 7.47 -8.54 -16.50
CA VAL A 166 7.12 -8.38 -15.08
C VAL A 166 5.99 -9.34 -14.78
N ILE A 167 6.11 -10.10 -13.73
CA ILE A 167 5.03 -10.91 -13.17
C ILE A 167 4.50 -10.15 -11.96
N THR A 168 3.21 -9.95 -11.92
CA THR A 168 2.50 -9.31 -10.80
C THR A 168 1.47 -10.30 -10.28
N GLU A 169 1.43 -10.47 -8.97
CA GLU A 169 0.43 -11.30 -8.29
C GLU A 169 -0.09 -10.58 -7.06
N ASP A 170 -1.41 -10.60 -6.92
CA ASP A 170 -2.11 -10.12 -5.75
C ASP A 170 -2.40 -11.28 -4.80
N LEU A 171 -1.95 -11.14 -3.56
CA LEU A 171 -2.21 -12.07 -2.47
C LEU A 171 -2.98 -11.34 -1.38
N CYS A 172 -4.05 -11.95 -0.88
CA CYS A 172 -4.86 -11.36 0.17
C CYS A 172 -4.88 -12.25 1.41
N TYR A 173 -4.52 -11.69 2.55
CA TYR A 173 -4.47 -12.34 3.85
C TYR A 173 -5.14 -11.47 4.91
N ASP A 174 -5.34 -12.01 6.09
CA ASP A 174 -5.61 -11.17 7.25
C ASP A 174 -4.39 -10.25 7.48
N TYR A 175 -4.62 -8.95 7.65
CA TYR A 175 -3.53 -7.98 7.80
C TYR A 175 -2.58 -8.32 8.96
N ARG A 176 -3.06 -9.07 9.96
CA ARG A 176 -2.26 -9.56 11.10
C ARG A 176 -1.23 -10.61 10.71
N ASP A 177 -1.44 -11.29 9.59
CA ASP A 177 -0.53 -12.30 9.07
C ASP A 177 0.51 -11.71 8.10
N LEU A 178 0.34 -10.46 7.64
CA LEU A 178 1.24 -9.81 6.68
C LEU A 178 2.73 -9.85 7.08
N PRO A 179 3.13 -9.65 8.36
CA PRO A 179 4.54 -9.75 8.73
C PRO A 179 5.16 -11.09 8.37
N LYS A 180 4.42 -12.17 8.61
CA LYS A 180 4.85 -13.53 8.28
C LYS A 180 4.85 -13.76 6.78
N VAL A 181 3.76 -13.37 6.10
CA VAL A 181 3.58 -13.54 4.65
C VAL A 181 4.69 -12.83 3.87
N VAL A 182 4.97 -11.55 4.17
CA VAL A 182 6.03 -10.80 3.47
C VAL A 182 7.39 -11.43 3.66
N ASN A 183 7.72 -11.89 4.87
CA ASN A 183 8.98 -12.58 5.12
C ASN A 183 9.08 -13.91 4.35
N GLU A 184 8.01 -14.70 4.31
CA GLU A 184 7.99 -15.96 3.55
C GLU A 184 8.09 -15.71 2.05
N LEU A 185 7.41 -14.68 1.52
CA LEU A 185 7.54 -14.28 0.11
C LEU A 185 8.97 -13.88 -0.25
N LYS A 186 9.64 -13.08 0.58
CA LYS A 186 11.06 -12.73 0.35
C LYS A 186 11.94 -13.97 0.32
N LEU A 187 11.73 -14.94 1.22
CA LEU A 187 12.48 -16.20 1.21
C LEU A 187 12.23 -17.02 -0.06
N ILE A 188 10.97 -17.11 -0.50
CA ILE A 188 10.61 -17.81 -1.74
C ILE A 188 11.24 -17.11 -2.96
N CYS A 189 11.15 -15.79 -3.05
CA CYS A 189 11.78 -15.02 -4.12
C CYS A 189 13.28 -15.26 -4.15
N HIS A 190 13.95 -15.18 -3.01
CA HIS A 190 15.39 -15.45 -2.91
C HIS A 190 15.76 -16.89 -3.31
N GLN A 191 14.99 -17.89 -2.87
CA GLN A 191 15.20 -19.30 -3.24
C GLN A 191 15.16 -19.52 -4.76
N TRP A 192 14.36 -18.73 -5.48
CA TRP A 192 14.18 -18.82 -6.93
C TRP A 192 14.94 -17.74 -7.70
N GLU A 193 15.90 -17.07 -7.07
CA GLU A 193 16.76 -16.03 -7.68
C GLU A 193 15.97 -14.79 -8.18
N TYR A 194 14.84 -14.45 -7.53
CA TYR A 194 14.09 -13.22 -7.77
C TYR A 194 14.45 -12.15 -6.73
N ASP A 195 15.75 -11.86 -6.60
CA ASP A 195 16.26 -10.90 -5.60
C ASP A 195 15.86 -9.45 -5.90
N ASP A 196 15.43 -9.17 -7.13
CA ASP A 196 14.92 -7.85 -7.55
C ASP A 196 13.38 -7.68 -7.32
N ALA A 197 12.72 -8.68 -6.72
CA ALA A 197 11.29 -8.60 -6.44
C ALA A 197 10.99 -7.46 -5.47
N VAL A 198 9.91 -6.73 -5.73
CA VAL A 198 9.37 -5.69 -4.86
C VAL A 198 8.05 -6.14 -4.25
N ILE A 199 7.83 -5.87 -2.98
CA ILE A 199 6.60 -6.19 -2.27
C ILE A 199 5.97 -4.91 -1.76
N PHE A 200 4.78 -4.63 -2.24
CA PHE A 200 4.00 -3.48 -1.81
C PHE A 200 2.51 -3.78 -1.94
N GLY A 201 1.68 -3.11 -1.17
CA GLY A 201 0.23 -3.35 -1.27
C GLY A 201 -0.59 -2.62 -0.23
N HIS A 202 -1.89 -2.86 -0.29
CA HIS A 202 -2.91 -2.26 0.58
C HIS A 202 -2.90 -2.94 1.96
N ALA A 203 -1.95 -2.56 2.82
CA ALA A 203 -1.72 -3.22 4.11
C ALA A 203 -2.97 -3.25 5.01
N LYS A 204 -3.78 -2.19 4.98
CA LYS A 204 -5.04 -2.12 5.73
C LYS A 204 -6.00 -3.27 5.37
N ASP A 205 -6.04 -3.64 4.11
CA ASP A 205 -6.95 -4.63 3.55
C ASP A 205 -6.30 -6.02 3.42
N GLY A 206 -5.02 -6.14 3.79
CA GLY A 206 -4.28 -7.40 3.78
C GLY A 206 -3.81 -7.85 2.40
N ASN A 207 -3.83 -6.95 1.42
CA ASN A 207 -3.46 -7.22 0.03
C ASN A 207 -2.11 -6.65 -0.34
#